data_42e25a14ba474617b9c8b84c4f6707fa
#
_entry.id   42e25a14ba474617b9c8b84c4f6707fa
#
_cell.length_a   1.000
_cell.length_b   1.000
_cell.length_c   1.000
_cell.angle_alpha   90.00
_cell.angle_beta   90.00
_cell.angle_gamma   90.00
#
_symmetry.space_group_name_H-M   'P 1'
#
loop_
_entity.id
_entity.type
_entity.pdbx_description
1 polymer ?
#
loop_
_entity_poly.entity_id
_entity_poly.type
_entity_poly.pdbx_seq_one_letter_code
_entity_poly.pdbx_strand_id
1 'polypeptide(L)'
;QLGVHDWVLSFDLNSLYPHLIMQYNISPETLVETDRLDTSVDQLLENKTDTSQCKAANVSLTPSCVLYNNDRKGFLPKLMKNMYDERVISKREMLKCKQELVDGGDPVYLKKRISQLHNKQMAAKILLNSAYGALGNQYFRYYDIRQAESITLSGQLSIRWIENKVNDYLHKVLKNDEKINYVIASDTDAIYIRLGDLVDKVFDTEKVLATEGGEAKIINFLDTIASEKLEPFIDKSYQDLADYMNAYEQKMQMKREVIASKGLWTAKKRYILNVHDNEGVRYKTPELKIMGIEAVRSSTPAACREKLRKIFGVIMNGNNEQLIEFINQFREEFNTLPVEDICFPRGVNGLKKYECPVELFKKGTPIHVKGVIHFNRLIKKHNLEMTHPLVKEGEKIKFVYLKEPNPIGNNTIAIQNVLPKEFDLDRFIDKTKQFDKSFLEPVKSVTDAIGWDVEKRFTIDDFF
;
A
#
# COMPACT_ATOMS: atom_id res chain seq x y z
N GLN A 1 10.06 -9.84 -4.67
CA GLN A 1 9.83 -10.96 -5.58
C GLN A 1 8.37 -11.02 -6.00
N LEU A 2 8.11 -11.29 -7.29
CA LEU A 2 6.75 -11.47 -7.80
C LEU A 2 6.30 -12.92 -7.61
N GLY A 3 4.98 -13.16 -7.62
CA GLY A 3 4.39 -14.48 -7.48
C GLY A 3 3.79 -14.76 -6.10
N VAL A 4 3.50 -16.04 -5.86
CA VAL A 4 2.91 -16.53 -4.61
C VAL A 4 4.01 -16.94 -3.62
N HIS A 5 3.80 -16.60 -2.36
CA HIS A 5 4.65 -16.98 -1.25
C HIS A 5 3.82 -17.47 -0.08
N ASP A 6 4.21 -18.59 0.50
CA ASP A 6 3.53 -19.18 1.64
C ASP A 6 4.12 -18.65 2.95
N TRP A 7 3.26 -18.55 3.96
CA TRP A 7 3.60 -18.14 5.33
C TRP A 7 4.40 -16.84 5.37
N VAL A 8 3.72 -15.74 5.07
CA VAL A 8 4.35 -14.42 5.02
C VAL A 8 4.09 -13.66 6.32
N LEU A 9 5.17 -13.16 6.93
CA LEU A 9 5.13 -12.20 8.02
C LEU A 9 5.51 -10.81 7.51
N SER A 10 4.79 -9.78 7.95
CA SER A 10 5.25 -8.40 7.77
C SER A 10 5.70 -7.80 9.09
N PHE A 11 6.77 -7.03 9.02
CA PHE A 11 7.28 -6.21 10.12
C PHE A 11 7.31 -4.76 9.66
N ASP A 12 6.82 -3.86 10.51
CA ASP A 12 6.68 -2.43 10.22
C ASP A 12 7.42 -1.59 11.24
N LEU A 13 8.09 -0.54 10.77
CA LEU A 13 8.76 0.45 11.61
C LEU A 13 7.73 1.41 12.20
N ASN A 14 7.73 1.54 13.49
CA ASN A 14 6.85 2.45 14.21
C ASN A 14 7.11 3.92 13.83
N SER A 15 6.26 4.51 12.95
CA SER A 15 6.35 5.94 12.61
C SER A 15 7.76 6.37 12.19
N LEU A 16 8.30 5.78 11.12
CA LEU A 16 9.69 5.88 10.66
C LEU A 16 10.27 7.31 10.75
N TYR A 17 9.72 8.30 10.06
CA TYR A 17 10.29 9.64 10.00
C TYR A 17 10.34 10.38 11.35
N PRO A 18 9.30 10.39 12.19
CA PRO A 18 9.39 10.90 13.56
C PRO A 18 10.48 10.23 14.39
N HIS A 19 10.65 8.91 14.26
CA HIS A 19 11.68 8.20 15.02
C HIS A 19 13.09 8.50 14.52
N LEU A 20 13.29 8.70 13.21
CA LEU A 20 14.56 9.17 12.67
C LEU A 20 14.93 10.57 13.16
N ILE A 21 13.94 11.49 13.24
CA ILE A 21 14.13 12.80 13.85
C ILE A 21 14.63 12.67 15.29
N MET A 22 14.02 11.77 16.08
CA MET A 22 14.43 11.52 17.47
C MET A 22 15.79 10.82 17.55
N GLN A 23 16.04 9.82 16.71
CA GLN A 23 17.24 9.00 16.74
C GLN A 23 18.51 9.79 16.45
N TYR A 24 18.49 10.61 15.43
CA TYR A 24 19.65 11.41 14.99
C TYR A 24 19.63 12.83 15.55
N ASN A 25 18.69 13.15 16.44
CA ASN A 25 18.53 14.47 17.04
C ASN A 25 18.36 15.59 15.99
N ILE A 26 17.60 15.32 14.91
CA ILE A 26 17.43 16.25 13.78
C ILE A 26 16.57 17.43 14.22
N SER A 27 17.19 18.61 14.28
CA SER A 27 16.53 19.86 14.66
C SER A 27 17.39 21.05 14.18
N PRO A 28 16.83 22.23 13.87
CA PRO A 28 17.61 23.38 13.40
C PRO A 28 18.75 23.75 14.33
N GLU A 29 18.53 23.73 15.63
CA GLU A 29 19.52 24.15 16.64
C GLU A 29 20.56 23.07 16.99
N THR A 30 20.41 21.87 16.48
CA THR A 30 21.38 20.76 16.63
C THR A 30 22.19 20.52 15.37
N LEU A 31 21.82 21.13 14.25
CA LEU A 31 22.55 21.04 12.99
C LEU A 31 23.96 21.61 13.15
N VAL A 32 24.97 20.84 12.74
CA VAL A 32 26.38 21.26 12.80
C VAL A 32 26.80 21.81 11.44
N GLU A 33 27.26 23.04 11.43
CA GLU A 33 27.78 23.74 10.24
C GLU A 33 29.25 23.40 10.06
N THR A 34 29.56 22.26 9.46
CA THR A 34 30.94 21.83 9.13
C THR A 34 31.01 21.29 7.71
N ASP A 35 32.22 21.02 7.22
CA ASP A 35 32.44 20.30 5.99
C ASP A 35 31.76 18.89 6.08
N ARG A 36 31.03 18.54 5.02
CA ARG A 36 30.32 17.27 4.97
C ARG A 36 31.32 16.11 4.91
N LEU A 37 31.08 15.06 5.69
CA LEU A 37 31.77 13.78 5.52
C LEU A 37 31.39 13.20 4.14
N ASP A 38 32.38 12.67 3.42
CA ASP A 38 32.12 11.98 2.16
C ASP A 38 31.68 10.53 2.44
N THR A 39 30.36 10.30 2.40
CA THR A 39 29.78 8.97 2.57
C THR A 39 28.47 8.82 1.77
N SER A 40 28.00 7.61 1.64
CA SER A 40 26.73 7.27 0.97
C SER A 40 26.02 6.12 1.70
N VAL A 41 24.71 5.93 1.39
CA VAL A 41 23.95 4.80 1.92
C VAL A 41 24.65 3.46 1.64
N ASP A 42 25.21 3.28 0.43
CA ASP A 42 25.88 2.02 0.05
C ASP A 42 27.20 1.81 0.83
N GLN A 43 28.01 2.84 1.00
CA GLN A 43 29.23 2.77 1.82
C GLN A 43 28.94 2.45 3.28
N LEU A 44 27.85 3.01 3.83
CA LEU A 44 27.42 2.72 5.20
C LEU A 44 26.89 1.29 5.34
N LEU A 45 26.13 0.79 4.36
CA LEU A 45 25.68 -0.63 4.36
C LEU A 45 26.85 -1.62 4.32
N GLU A 46 27.93 -1.27 3.62
CA GLU A 46 29.15 -2.07 3.51
C GLU A 46 30.14 -1.84 4.67
N ASN A 47 29.79 -1.01 5.68
CA ASN A 47 30.66 -0.61 6.80
C ASN A 47 32.01 -0.01 6.34
N LYS A 48 32.04 0.70 5.23
CA LYS A 48 33.26 1.31 4.66
C LYS A 48 33.54 2.74 5.17
N THR A 49 32.59 3.36 5.89
CA THR A 49 32.74 4.71 6.41
C THR A 49 33.38 4.68 7.81
N ASP A 50 34.46 5.39 8.03
CA ASP A 50 35.01 5.60 9.38
C ASP A 50 34.19 6.66 10.13
N THR A 51 33.51 6.24 11.19
CA THR A 51 32.68 7.11 12.05
C THR A 51 33.35 7.47 13.36
N SER A 52 34.63 7.16 13.56
CA SER A 52 35.35 7.42 14.81
C SER A 52 35.38 8.90 15.20
N GLN A 53 35.52 9.77 14.21
CA GLN A 53 35.48 11.23 14.40
C GLN A 53 34.14 11.74 14.92
N CYS A 54 33.02 11.12 14.48
CA CYS A 54 31.70 11.48 14.97
C CYS A 54 31.53 11.15 16.45
N LYS A 55 32.09 10.02 16.90
CA LYS A 55 32.11 9.63 18.31
C LYS A 55 32.96 10.59 19.15
N ALA A 56 34.13 10.95 18.67
CA ALA A 56 35.03 11.89 19.35
C ALA A 56 34.43 13.31 19.49
N ALA A 57 33.69 13.77 18.48
CA ALA A 57 33.02 15.07 18.44
C ALA A 57 31.63 15.07 19.07
N ASN A 58 31.14 13.94 19.59
CA ASN A 58 29.78 13.76 20.12
C ASN A 58 28.67 14.22 19.17
N VAL A 59 28.73 13.80 17.90
CA VAL A 59 27.76 14.15 16.88
C VAL A 59 27.16 12.90 16.21
N SER A 60 25.89 12.95 15.87
CA SER A 60 25.22 11.94 15.05
C SER A 60 25.53 12.16 13.58
N LEU A 61 25.94 11.10 12.87
CA LEU A 61 26.08 11.09 11.42
C LEU A 61 24.79 10.65 10.74
N THR A 62 24.36 11.34 9.70
CA THR A 62 23.28 10.89 8.81
C THR A 62 23.82 10.53 7.43
N PRO A 63 23.14 9.65 6.66
CA PRO A 63 23.59 9.23 5.33
C PRO A 63 23.64 10.35 4.28
N SER A 64 23.06 11.51 4.58
CA SER A 64 23.19 12.75 3.79
C SER A 64 24.49 13.50 4.06
N CYS A 65 25.41 12.92 4.81
CA CYS A 65 26.67 13.54 5.24
C CYS A 65 26.48 14.76 6.16
N VAL A 66 25.35 14.87 6.79
CA VAL A 66 25.01 15.96 7.74
C VAL A 66 25.17 15.47 9.16
N LEU A 67 25.73 16.31 10.01
CA LEU A 67 25.99 16.04 11.42
C LEU A 67 25.02 16.79 12.33
N TYR A 68 24.65 16.16 13.44
CA TYR A 68 23.79 16.77 14.47
C TYR A 68 24.45 16.62 15.84
N ASN A 69 24.46 17.69 16.62
CA ASN A 69 25.06 17.73 17.96
C ASN A 69 24.25 16.87 18.95
N ASN A 70 24.93 16.09 19.78
CA ASN A 70 24.36 15.20 20.78
C ASN A 70 24.43 15.74 22.21
N ASP A 71 24.94 16.97 22.45
CA ASP A 71 25.07 17.51 23.82
C ASP A 71 23.69 17.82 24.46
N ARG A 72 22.71 18.16 23.65
CA ARG A 72 21.34 18.45 24.10
C ARG A 72 20.29 17.95 23.14
N LYS A 73 19.15 17.54 23.67
CA LYS A 73 18.01 17.13 22.86
C LYS A 73 17.34 18.33 22.17
N GLY A 74 17.21 18.25 20.86
CA GLY A 74 16.53 19.26 20.06
C GLY A 74 15.03 19.40 20.33
N PHE A 75 14.43 20.54 19.95
CA PHE A 75 13.01 20.77 20.19
C PHE A 75 12.11 19.88 19.32
N LEU A 76 12.49 19.62 18.05
CA LEU A 76 11.74 18.72 17.18
C LEU A 76 11.71 17.29 17.71
N PRO A 77 12.82 16.66 18.12
CA PRO A 77 12.81 15.37 18.81
C PRO A 77 11.90 15.33 20.06
N LYS A 78 11.89 16.39 20.88
CA LYS A 78 10.98 16.48 22.03
C LYS A 78 9.51 16.51 21.60
N LEU A 79 9.18 17.32 20.60
CA LEU A 79 7.82 17.44 20.06
C LEU A 79 7.34 16.10 19.49
N MET A 80 8.18 15.44 18.67
CA MET A 80 7.86 14.13 18.09
C MET A 80 7.57 13.08 19.17
N LYS A 81 8.41 13.05 20.22
CA LYS A 81 8.21 12.10 21.32
C LYS A 81 6.86 12.28 22.00
N ASN A 82 6.52 13.50 22.38
CA ASN A 82 5.24 13.76 23.10
C ASN A 82 4.03 13.35 22.25
N MET A 83 4.02 13.73 20.97
CA MET A 83 2.93 13.39 20.06
C MET A 83 2.84 11.88 19.78
N TYR A 84 3.98 11.21 19.73
CA TYR A 84 4.02 9.75 19.55
C TYR A 84 3.48 9.01 20.75
N ASP A 85 3.85 9.40 21.97
CA ASP A 85 3.38 8.77 23.20
C ASP A 85 1.85 8.86 23.31
N GLU A 86 1.25 10.01 23.01
CA GLU A 86 -0.22 10.18 22.96
C GLU A 86 -0.90 9.26 21.91
N ARG A 87 -0.28 9.13 20.75
CA ARG A 87 -0.77 8.23 19.69
C ARG A 87 -0.76 6.77 20.14
N VAL A 88 0.32 6.31 20.79
CA VAL A 88 0.48 4.93 21.25
C VAL A 88 -0.62 4.53 22.22
N ILE A 89 -0.97 5.40 23.17
CA ILE A 89 -2.07 5.16 24.11
C ILE A 89 -3.39 4.93 23.37
N SER A 90 -3.74 5.83 22.44
CA SER A 90 -4.98 5.74 21.68
C SER A 90 -5.02 4.50 20.74
N LYS A 91 -3.87 4.14 20.14
CA LYS A 91 -3.76 2.95 19.27
C LYS A 91 -3.92 1.66 20.06
N ARG A 92 -3.28 1.54 21.23
CA ARG A 92 -3.40 0.34 22.10
C ARG A 92 -4.85 0.10 22.53
N GLU A 93 -5.54 1.14 22.96
CA GLU A 93 -6.95 1.03 23.34
C GLU A 93 -7.82 0.63 22.16
N MET A 94 -7.59 1.21 20.97
CA MET A 94 -8.30 0.84 19.75
C MET A 94 -8.12 -0.65 19.40
N LEU A 95 -6.89 -1.18 19.49
CA LEU A 95 -6.61 -2.58 19.19
C LEU A 95 -7.29 -3.53 20.17
N LYS A 96 -7.31 -3.18 21.48
CA LYS A 96 -8.08 -3.94 22.49
C LYS A 96 -9.58 -4.00 22.12
N CYS A 97 -10.18 -2.84 21.82
CA CYS A 97 -11.59 -2.81 21.41
C CYS A 97 -11.86 -3.61 20.12
N LYS A 98 -10.91 -3.64 19.18
CA LYS A 98 -11.03 -4.48 17.98
C LYS A 98 -11.02 -5.97 18.33
N GLN A 99 -10.13 -6.41 19.21
CA GLN A 99 -10.11 -7.80 19.66
C GLN A 99 -11.39 -8.19 20.38
N GLU A 100 -11.85 -7.35 21.33
CA GLU A 100 -13.13 -7.55 22.03
C GLU A 100 -14.31 -7.66 21.06
N LEU A 101 -14.31 -6.89 19.97
CA LEU A 101 -15.33 -6.99 18.93
C LEU A 101 -15.27 -8.33 18.18
N VAL A 102 -14.08 -8.84 17.89
CA VAL A 102 -13.88 -10.16 17.25
C VAL A 102 -14.33 -11.29 18.18
N ASP A 103 -14.10 -11.14 19.49
CA ASP A 103 -14.46 -12.11 20.52
C ASP A 103 -15.96 -12.11 20.86
N GLY A 104 -16.75 -11.19 20.28
CA GLY A 104 -18.21 -11.16 20.40
C GLY A 104 -18.74 -10.15 21.42
N GLY A 105 -17.96 -9.14 21.80
CA GLY A 105 -18.41 -8.02 22.62
C GLY A 105 -19.46 -7.13 21.94
N ASP A 106 -20.05 -6.18 22.70
CA ASP A 106 -21.12 -5.28 22.21
C ASP A 106 -20.70 -4.53 20.93
N PRO A 107 -21.30 -4.86 19.77
CA PRO A 107 -20.86 -4.29 18.49
C PRO A 107 -21.21 -2.79 18.34
N VAL A 108 -22.26 -2.31 18.99
CA VAL A 108 -22.69 -0.91 18.89
C VAL A 108 -21.71 -0.01 19.65
N TYR A 109 -21.44 -0.35 20.90
CA TYR A 109 -20.48 0.37 21.74
C TYR A 109 -19.06 0.31 21.16
N LEU A 110 -18.58 -0.90 20.83
CA LEU A 110 -17.20 -1.11 20.40
C LEU A 110 -16.92 -0.46 19.04
N LYS A 111 -17.81 -0.53 18.06
CA LYS A 111 -17.65 0.17 16.77
C LYS A 111 -17.55 1.68 16.95
N LYS A 112 -18.38 2.27 17.80
CA LYS A 112 -18.31 3.70 18.13
C LYS A 112 -16.97 4.08 18.78
N ARG A 113 -16.54 3.29 19.79
CA ARG A 113 -15.28 3.51 20.49
C ARG A 113 -14.07 3.36 19.56
N ILE A 114 -14.03 2.32 18.74
CA ILE A 114 -12.99 2.09 17.72
C ILE A 114 -12.91 3.29 16.77
N SER A 115 -14.05 3.81 16.29
CA SER A 115 -14.07 4.97 15.39
C SER A 115 -13.48 6.22 16.05
N GLN A 116 -13.84 6.51 17.31
CA GLN A 116 -13.28 7.65 18.06
C GLN A 116 -11.77 7.54 18.24
N LEU A 117 -11.29 6.38 18.68
CA LEU A 117 -9.87 6.12 18.91
C LEU A 117 -9.08 6.10 17.58
N HIS A 118 -9.69 5.57 16.51
CA HIS A 118 -9.12 5.60 15.17
C HIS A 118 -8.90 7.05 14.70
N ASN A 119 -9.91 7.91 14.82
CA ASN A 119 -9.79 9.31 14.42
C ASN A 119 -8.72 10.04 15.24
N LYS A 120 -8.67 9.81 16.56
CA LYS A 120 -7.67 10.42 17.44
C LYS A 120 -6.24 9.99 17.06
N GLN A 121 -5.99 8.68 16.94
CA GLN A 121 -4.66 8.19 16.58
C GLN A 121 -4.26 8.55 15.14
N MET A 122 -5.24 8.67 14.22
CA MET A 122 -4.98 9.08 12.84
C MET A 122 -4.61 10.56 12.75
N ALA A 123 -5.28 11.44 13.49
CA ALA A 123 -4.90 12.85 13.59
C ALA A 123 -3.46 13.00 14.09
N ALA A 124 -3.08 12.28 15.15
CA ALA A 124 -1.71 12.26 15.66
C ALA A 124 -0.71 11.73 14.62
N LYS A 125 -1.07 10.67 13.86
CA LYS A 125 -0.24 10.14 12.77
C LYS A 125 0.00 11.18 11.67
N ILE A 126 -1.03 11.91 11.28
CA ILE A 126 -0.94 12.98 10.26
C ILE A 126 -0.02 14.09 10.75
N LEU A 127 -0.19 14.54 12.00
CA LEU A 127 0.67 15.59 12.58
C LEU A 127 2.13 15.16 12.62
N LEU A 128 2.44 13.94 13.08
CA LEU A 128 3.80 13.39 13.12
C LEU A 128 4.45 13.36 11.72
N ASN A 129 3.71 12.91 10.70
CA ASN A 129 4.21 12.84 9.33
C ASN A 129 4.33 14.24 8.69
N SER A 130 3.50 15.21 9.11
CA SER A 130 3.55 16.59 8.62
C SER A 130 4.82 17.33 9.03
N ALA A 131 5.47 16.94 10.11
CA ALA A 131 6.73 17.54 10.56
C ALA A 131 7.81 17.41 9.48
N TYR A 132 8.01 16.22 8.91
CA TYR A 132 8.92 16.01 7.77
C TYR A 132 8.52 16.86 6.56
N GLY A 133 7.23 16.84 6.19
CA GLY A 133 6.73 17.63 5.07
C GLY A 133 6.93 19.14 5.25
N ALA A 134 6.81 19.64 6.49
CA ALA A 134 7.07 21.03 6.83
C ALA A 134 8.56 21.39 6.65
N LEU A 135 9.48 20.55 7.14
CA LEU A 135 10.92 20.77 7.00
C LEU A 135 11.39 20.85 5.54
N GLY A 136 10.73 20.10 4.64
CA GLY A 136 10.99 20.14 3.20
C GLY A 136 10.26 21.26 2.43
N ASN A 137 9.43 22.07 3.10
CA ASN A 137 8.66 23.12 2.45
C ASN A 137 9.35 24.48 2.57
N GLN A 138 9.72 25.09 1.43
CA GLN A 138 10.43 26.37 1.36
C GLN A 138 9.72 27.54 2.07
N TYR A 139 8.43 27.46 2.33
CA TYR A 139 7.65 28.50 3.05
C TYR A 139 7.59 28.27 4.56
N PHE A 140 8.14 27.14 5.05
CA PHE A 140 8.15 26.87 6.49
C PHE A 140 9.28 27.62 7.20
N ARG A 141 9.00 28.19 8.38
CA ARG A 141 9.97 28.99 9.14
C ARG A 141 11.30 28.27 9.40
N TYR A 142 11.25 26.95 9.60
CA TYR A 142 12.43 26.12 9.88
C TYR A 142 12.82 25.25 8.68
N TYR A 143 12.49 25.72 7.46
CA TYR A 143 12.88 25.04 6.24
C TYR A 143 14.39 24.89 6.16
N ASP A 144 14.84 23.65 6.02
CA ASP A 144 16.20 23.32 5.64
C ASP A 144 16.20 21.97 4.92
N ILE A 145 16.55 21.97 3.66
CA ILE A 145 16.54 20.76 2.82
C ILE A 145 17.48 19.67 3.35
N ARG A 146 18.57 20.04 4.02
CA ARG A 146 19.53 19.11 4.63
C ARG A 146 18.86 18.23 5.69
N GLN A 147 17.94 18.80 6.49
CA GLN A 147 17.18 18.04 7.48
C GLN A 147 16.21 17.05 6.80
N ALA A 148 15.54 17.46 5.72
CA ALA A 148 14.64 16.59 4.98
C ALA A 148 15.40 15.44 4.28
N GLU A 149 16.55 15.72 3.68
CA GLU A 149 17.45 14.71 3.11
C GLU A 149 17.96 13.74 4.17
N SER A 150 18.36 14.25 5.33
CA SER A 150 18.82 13.43 6.46
C SER A 150 17.75 12.41 6.87
N ILE A 151 16.48 12.82 6.95
CA ILE A 151 15.37 11.93 7.31
C ILE A 151 15.15 10.86 6.24
N THR A 152 15.09 11.25 4.97
CA THR A 152 14.76 10.30 3.89
C THR A 152 15.88 9.30 3.63
N LEU A 153 17.13 9.74 3.60
CA LEU A 153 18.26 8.85 3.39
C LEU A 153 18.51 7.95 4.61
N SER A 154 18.27 8.44 5.83
CA SER A 154 18.29 7.58 7.03
C SER A 154 17.19 6.51 6.99
N GLY A 155 16.01 6.82 6.43
CA GLY A 155 14.96 5.83 6.19
C GLY A 155 15.39 4.76 5.18
N GLN A 156 16.01 5.16 4.07
CA GLN A 156 16.57 4.22 3.08
C GLN A 156 17.66 3.32 3.68
N LEU A 157 18.57 3.90 4.47
CA LEU A 157 19.59 3.12 5.17
C LEU A 157 18.97 2.11 6.12
N SER A 158 18.02 2.55 6.96
CA SER A 158 17.39 1.70 7.99
C SER A 158 16.68 0.49 7.39
N ILE A 159 15.90 0.67 6.31
CA ILE A 159 15.16 -0.43 5.70
C ILE A 159 16.08 -1.41 4.96
N ARG A 160 17.08 -0.91 4.24
CA ARG A 160 18.06 -1.75 3.53
C ARG A 160 19.01 -2.47 4.50
N TRP A 161 19.37 -1.84 5.61
CA TRP A 161 20.17 -2.45 6.67
C TRP A 161 19.46 -3.67 7.23
N ILE A 162 18.20 -3.53 7.63
CA ILE A 162 17.47 -4.64 8.24
C ILE A 162 17.12 -5.74 7.24
N GLU A 163 16.85 -5.40 5.97
CA GLU A 163 16.65 -6.36 4.88
C GLU A 163 17.88 -7.28 4.75
N ASN A 164 19.08 -6.72 4.70
CA ASN A 164 20.33 -7.48 4.62
C ASN A 164 20.52 -8.35 5.87
N LYS A 165 20.37 -7.78 7.07
CA LYS A 165 20.58 -8.49 8.34
C LYS A 165 19.59 -9.65 8.52
N VAL A 166 18.33 -9.48 8.16
CA VAL A 166 17.31 -10.54 8.27
C VAL A 166 17.58 -11.65 7.26
N ASN A 167 17.97 -11.34 6.02
CA ASN A 167 18.35 -12.35 5.05
C ASN A 167 19.57 -13.16 5.55
N ASP A 168 20.62 -12.50 6.02
CA ASP A 168 21.82 -13.15 6.59
C ASP A 168 21.47 -14.05 7.78
N TYR A 169 20.58 -13.59 8.65
CA TYR A 169 20.14 -14.36 9.81
C TYR A 169 19.40 -15.64 9.40
N LEU A 170 18.44 -15.50 8.49
CA LEU A 170 17.64 -16.64 8.03
C LEU A 170 18.48 -17.65 7.21
N HIS A 171 19.45 -17.21 6.40
CA HIS A 171 20.40 -18.10 5.74
C HIS A 171 21.17 -18.96 6.76
N LYS A 172 21.69 -18.34 7.83
CA LYS A 172 22.41 -19.05 8.89
C LYS A 172 21.52 -20.06 9.63
N VAL A 173 20.30 -19.67 9.97
CA VAL A 173 19.36 -20.52 10.72
C VAL A 173 18.83 -21.66 9.86
N LEU A 174 18.46 -21.38 8.61
CA LEU A 174 17.87 -22.36 7.72
C LEU A 174 18.88 -23.18 6.95
N LYS A 175 20.18 -22.80 6.98
CA LYS A 175 21.28 -23.49 6.27
C LYS A 175 20.94 -23.73 4.78
N ASN A 176 20.32 -22.76 4.16
CA ASN A 176 19.94 -22.81 2.75
C ASN A 176 20.94 -22.05 1.88
N ASP A 177 20.82 -22.23 0.54
CA ASP A 177 21.65 -21.52 -0.44
C ASP A 177 21.48 -19.99 -0.28
N GLU A 178 22.60 -19.27 -0.29
CA GLU A 178 22.63 -17.78 -0.17
C GLU A 178 21.87 -17.03 -1.27
N LYS A 179 21.49 -17.71 -2.36
CA LYS A 179 20.68 -17.14 -3.45
C LYS A 179 19.22 -16.92 -3.09
N ILE A 180 18.75 -17.46 -1.97
CA ILE A 180 17.36 -17.33 -1.55
C ILE A 180 17.17 -16.00 -0.81
N ASN A 181 16.32 -15.12 -1.33
CA ASN A 181 15.86 -13.93 -0.62
C ASN A 181 14.62 -14.25 0.22
N TYR A 182 14.76 -14.24 1.53
CA TYR A 182 13.64 -14.41 2.47
C TYR A 182 12.82 -13.13 2.62
N VAL A 183 13.45 -11.96 2.57
CA VAL A 183 12.74 -10.68 2.46
C VAL A 183 12.30 -10.51 1.01
N ILE A 184 11.04 -10.81 0.73
CA ILE A 184 10.47 -10.83 -0.61
C ILE A 184 10.04 -9.45 -1.11
N ALA A 185 9.74 -8.53 -0.18
CA ALA A 185 9.39 -7.15 -0.49
C ALA A 185 9.77 -6.23 0.67
N SER A 186 10.10 -4.99 0.35
CA SER A 186 10.21 -3.87 1.29
C SER A 186 9.47 -2.66 0.73
N ASP A 187 8.81 -1.90 1.60
CA ASP A 187 8.08 -0.69 1.21
C ASP A 187 8.17 0.39 2.28
N THR A 188 9.07 1.34 2.06
CA THR A 188 9.31 2.53 2.90
C THR A 188 9.74 2.19 4.33
N ASP A 189 8.86 1.58 5.12
CA ASP A 189 9.00 1.28 6.55
C ASP A 189 8.67 -0.17 6.91
N ALA A 190 8.26 -0.98 5.95
CA ALA A 190 7.87 -2.36 6.15
C ALA A 190 8.74 -3.35 5.35
N ILE A 191 8.99 -4.52 5.93
CA ILE A 191 9.55 -5.69 5.24
C ILE A 191 8.55 -6.84 5.30
N TYR A 192 8.57 -7.67 4.24
CA TYR A 192 7.76 -8.88 4.12
C TYR A 192 8.69 -10.08 4.00
N ILE A 193 8.56 -11.02 4.92
CA ILE A 193 9.44 -12.18 5.05
C ILE A 193 8.63 -13.43 4.74
N ARG A 194 9.08 -14.26 3.79
CA ARG A 194 8.52 -15.58 3.57
C ARG A 194 9.15 -16.58 4.53
N LEU A 195 8.33 -17.37 5.20
CA LEU A 195 8.76 -18.39 6.15
C LEU A 195 8.21 -19.79 5.82
N GLY A 196 7.75 -20.01 4.60
CA GLY A 196 7.30 -21.33 4.13
C GLY A 196 8.36 -22.41 4.38
N ASP A 197 9.60 -22.17 3.96
CA ASP A 197 10.72 -23.09 4.15
C ASP A 197 10.98 -23.42 5.65
N LEU A 198 10.74 -22.46 6.55
CA LEU A 198 10.84 -22.70 8.00
C LEU A 198 9.70 -23.57 8.51
N VAL A 199 8.48 -23.30 8.06
CA VAL A 199 7.28 -24.06 8.43
C VAL A 199 7.43 -25.50 7.98
N ASP A 200 7.85 -25.75 6.73
CA ASP A 200 8.03 -27.09 6.17
C ASP A 200 9.16 -27.88 6.83
N LYS A 201 10.17 -27.19 7.41
CA LYS A 201 11.21 -27.85 8.22
C LYS A 201 10.73 -28.33 9.59
N VAL A 202 9.73 -27.65 10.15
CA VAL A 202 9.23 -27.91 11.51
C VAL A 202 7.98 -28.78 11.52
N PHE A 203 7.15 -28.62 10.50
CA PHE A 203 5.86 -29.32 10.37
C PHE A 203 5.80 -30.14 9.08
N ASP A 204 5.13 -31.28 9.12
CA ASP A 204 4.57 -31.90 7.93
C ASP A 204 3.31 -31.07 7.57
N THR A 205 3.51 -30.04 6.76
CA THR A 205 2.52 -28.97 6.53
C THR A 205 1.21 -29.53 5.99
N GLU A 206 1.25 -30.51 5.07
CA GLU A 206 0.05 -31.13 4.51
C GLU A 206 -0.76 -31.86 5.60
N LYS A 207 -0.10 -32.66 6.43
CA LYS A 207 -0.75 -33.38 7.51
C LYS A 207 -1.29 -32.45 8.59
N VAL A 208 -0.54 -31.43 8.95
CA VAL A 208 -0.97 -30.47 9.98
C VAL A 208 -2.16 -29.68 9.51
N LEU A 209 -2.19 -29.20 8.26
CA LEU A 209 -3.33 -28.44 7.70
C LEU A 209 -4.57 -29.32 7.50
N ALA A 210 -4.43 -30.62 7.35
CA ALA A 210 -5.56 -31.56 7.31
C ALA A 210 -6.20 -31.83 8.68
N THR A 211 -5.58 -31.39 9.79
CA THR A 211 -6.11 -31.57 11.15
C THR A 211 -6.89 -30.35 11.62
N GLU A 212 -7.94 -30.54 12.40
CA GLU A 212 -8.66 -29.44 13.03
C GLU A 212 -7.70 -28.61 13.93
N GLY A 213 -7.70 -27.31 13.74
CA GLY A 213 -6.78 -26.39 14.44
C GLY A 213 -5.31 -26.46 14.00
N GLY A 214 -4.97 -27.20 12.95
CA GLY A 214 -3.60 -27.30 12.44
C GLY A 214 -3.05 -25.98 11.94
N GLU A 215 -3.85 -25.19 11.22
CA GLU A 215 -3.48 -23.86 10.79
C GLU A 215 -3.17 -22.93 11.99
N ALA A 216 -3.98 -22.98 13.03
CA ALA A 216 -3.75 -22.20 14.26
C ALA A 216 -2.43 -22.57 14.96
N LYS A 217 -1.99 -23.85 14.89
CA LYS A 217 -0.68 -24.27 15.43
C LYS A 217 0.47 -23.59 14.69
N ILE A 218 0.42 -23.56 13.35
CA ILE A 218 1.45 -22.89 12.55
C ILE A 218 1.45 -21.38 12.83
N ILE A 219 0.29 -20.75 12.91
CA ILE A 219 0.18 -19.32 13.20
C ILE A 219 0.77 -18.99 14.58
N ASN A 220 0.47 -19.79 15.61
CA ASN A 220 1.03 -19.62 16.96
C ASN A 220 2.55 -19.81 16.98
N PHE A 221 3.04 -20.79 16.26
CA PHE A 221 4.49 -21.00 16.07
C PHE A 221 5.15 -19.78 15.44
N LEU A 222 4.59 -19.27 14.32
CA LEU A 222 5.11 -18.08 13.63
C LEU A 222 5.06 -16.82 14.51
N ASP A 223 4.02 -16.65 15.31
CA ASP A 223 3.90 -15.55 16.27
C ASP A 223 4.98 -15.63 17.37
N THR A 224 5.25 -16.83 17.89
CA THR A 224 6.33 -17.09 18.83
C THR A 224 7.70 -16.79 18.22
N ILE A 225 7.97 -17.27 16.98
CA ILE A 225 9.22 -16.98 16.27
C ILE A 225 9.38 -15.49 16.01
N ALA A 226 8.30 -14.79 15.63
CA ALA A 226 8.33 -13.35 15.43
C ALA A 226 8.74 -12.61 16.73
N SER A 227 8.05 -12.89 17.84
CA SER A 227 8.24 -12.18 19.10
C SER A 227 9.53 -12.56 19.85
N GLU A 228 9.92 -13.85 19.84
CA GLU A 228 11.05 -14.34 20.66
C GLU A 228 12.37 -14.39 19.90
N LYS A 229 12.36 -14.42 18.57
CA LYS A 229 13.59 -14.56 17.75
C LYS A 229 13.80 -13.38 16.82
N LEU A 230 12.82 -13.05 15.96
CA LEU A 230 12.99 -12.03 14.93
C LEU A 230 12.99 -10.62 15.51
N GLU A 231 12.02 -10.24 16.36
CA GLU A 231 11.98 -8.89 16.94
C GLU A 231 13.24 -8.58 17.78
N PRO A 232 13.73 -9.46 18.69
CA PRO A 232 14.96 -9.19 19.41
C PRO A 232 16.21 -9.11 18.52
N PHE A 233 16.27 -9.92 17.46
CA PHE A 233 17.34 -9.82 16.47
C PHE A 233 17.31 -8.49 15.71
N ILE A 234 16.13 -8.04 15.29
CA ILE A 234 15.91 -6.77 14.61
C ILE A 234 16.31 -5.60 15.53
N ASP A 235 15.85 -5.62 16.79
CA ASP A 235 16.18 -4.58 17.79
C ASP A 235 17.69 -4.49 18.00
N LYS A 236 18.39 -5.62 18.13
CA LYS A 236 19.86 -5.65 18.21
C LYS A 236 20.51 -5.09 16.95
N SER A 237 20.02 -5.47 15.77
CA SER A 237 20.55 -4.99 14.50
C SER A 237 20.41 -3.48 14.33
N TYR A 238 19.33 -2.88 14.84
CA TYR A 238 19.15 -1.44 14.86
C TYR A 238 19.99 -0.75 15.94
N GLN A 239 20.28 -1.42 17.06
CA GLN A 239 21.24 -0.92 18.03
C GLN A 239 22.64 -0.84 17.39
N ASP A 240 23.07 -1.89 16.69
CA ASP A 240 24.36 -1.92 15.98
C ASP A 240 24.47 -0.77 14.95
N LEU A 241 23.36 -0.46 14.24
CA LEU A 241 23.32 0.68 13.32
C LEU A 241 23.40 2.01 14.07
N ALA A 242 22.66 2.17 15.16
CA ALA A 242 22.69 3.39 15.97
C ALA A 242 24.10 3.67 16.54
N ASP A 243 24.79 2.62 17.03
CA ASP A 243 26.14 2.70 17.56
C ASP A 243 27.15 3.03 16.45
N TYR A 244 26.96 2.49 15.25
CA TYR A 244 27.78 2.78 14.08
C TYR A 244 27.67 4.24 13.67
N MET A 245 26.45 4.77 13.62
CA MET A 245 26.16 6.14 13.22
C MET A 245 26.35 7.17 14.35
N ASN A 246 26.77 6.75 15.54
CA ASN A 246 26.79 7.54 16.77
C ASN A 246 25.48 8.33 17.00
N ALA A 247 24.35 7.64 16.82
CA ALA A 247 23.04 8.25 16.97
C ALA A 247 22.82 8.76 18.41
N TYR A 248 22.01 9.82 18.56
CA TYR A 248 21.69 10.40 19.87
C TYR A 248 21.01 9.40 20.79
N GLU A 249 20.08 8.62 20.28
CA GLU A 249 19.43 7.49 20.98
C GLU A 249 18.91 6.48 19.94
N GLN A 250 18.87 5.19 20.29
CA GLN A 250 18.26 4.18 19.43
C GLN A 250 16.72 4.28 19.50
N LYS A 251 16.04 4.47 18.37
CA LYS A 251 14.58 4.65 18.29
C LYS A 251 13.91 3.73 17.28
N MET A 252 14.66 3.06 16.41
CA MET A 252 14.09 2.15 15.44
C MET A 252 13.57 0.90 16.13
N GLN A 253 12.27 0.70 16.08
CA GLN A 253 11.61 -0.51 16.57
C GLN A 253 10.69 -1.03 15.47
N MET A 254 10.93 -2.25 15.06
CA MET A 254 10.10 -2.94 14.07
C MET A 254 9.29 -4.02 14.78
N LYS A 255 7.99 -4.02 14.56
CA LYS A 255 7.06 -4.95 15.18
C LYS A 255 6.35 -5.77 14.10
N ARG A 256 6.03 -7.03 14.42
CA ARG A 256 5.22 -7.86 13.57
C ARG A 256 3.85 -7.22 13.37
N GLU A 257 3.50 -6.92 12.13
CA GLU A 257 2.20 -6.37 11.76
C GLU A 257 1.24 -7.49 11.34
N VAL A 258 1.65 -8.34 10.38
CA VAL A 258 0.77 -9.35 9.76
C VAL A 258 1.36 -10.74 9.87
N ILE A 259 0.49 -11.75 10.09
CA ILE A 259 0.74 -13.16 9.79
C ILE A 259 -0.25 -13.58 8.71
N ALA A 260 0.25 -13.98 7.55
CA ALA A 260 -0.56 -14.44 6.42
C ALA A 260 -0.15 -15.86 6.01
N SER A 261 -1.12 -16.73 5.74
CA SER A 261 -0.84 -18.06 5.21
C SER A 261 -0.33 -18.01 3.77
N LYS A 262 -0.78 -17.01 3.01
CA LYS A 262 -0.38 -16.83 1.61
C LYS A 262 -0.29 -15.35 1.26
N GLY A 263 0.71 -14.99 0.44
CA GLY A 263 0.87 -13.66 -0.11
C GLY A 263 1.15 -13.72 -1.61
N LEU A 264 0.53 -12.84 -2.40
CA LEU A 264 0.70 -12.75 -3.84
C LEU A 264 1.12 -11.33 -4.23
N TRP A 265 2.30 -11.19 -4.83
CA TRP A 265 2.83 -9.92 -5.36
C TRP A 265 2.76 -9.88 -6.88
N THR A 266 2.06 -8.88 -7.42
CA THR A 266 1.94 -8.67 -8.87
C THR A 266 2.87 -7.57 -9.37
N ALA A 267 3.23 -6.62 -8.51
CA ALA A 267 4.19 -5.54 -8.79
C ALA A 267 4.61 -4.86 -7.47
N LYS A 268 5.56 -3.93 -7.54
CA LYS A 268 5.90 -3.05 -6.41
C LYS A 268 4.64 -2.32 -5.91
N LYS A 269 4.35 -2.41 -4.63
CA LYS A 269 3.16 -1.81 -3.95
C LYS A 269 1.81 -2.41 -4.41
N ARG A 270 1.81 -3.58 -5.04
CA ARG A 270 0.60 -4.27 -5.50
C ARG A 270 0.63 -5.73 -5.04
N TYR A 271 -0.12 -6.04 -3.99
CA TYR A 271 -0.14 -7.38 -3.39
C TYR A 271 -1.47 -7.70 -2.71
N ILE A 272 -1.67 -9.00 -2.47
CA ILE A 272 -2.79 -9.57 -1.75
C ILE A 272 -2.24 -10.50 -0.67
N LEU A 273 -2.71 -10.39 0.57
CA LEU A 273 -2.36 -11.26 1.69
C LEU A 273 -3.62 -11.93 2.24
N ASN A 274 -3.53 -13.22 2.55
CA ASN A 274 -4.55 -13.96 3.30
C ASN A 274 -4.20 -13.90 4.79
N VAL A 275 -4.74 -12.91 5.50
CA VAL A 275 -4.31 -12.48 6.82
C VAL A 275 -5.07 -13.20 7.92
N HIS A 276 -4.35 -13.84 8.84
CA HIS A 276 -4.88 -14.48 10.04
C HIS A 276 -4.72 -13.63 11.31
N ASP A 277 -3.67 -12.81 11.36
CA ASP A 277 -3.39 -11.92 12.47
C ASP A 277 -2.92 -10.56 11.95
N ASN A 278 -3.45 -9.49 12.48
CA ASN A 278 -3.07 -8.13 12.14
C ASN A 278 -2.84 -7.30 13.40
N GLU A 279 -1.59 -6.93 13.67
CA GLU A 279 -1.16 -6.19 14.87
C GLU A 279 -1.64 -6.84 16.19
N GLY A 280 -1.67 -8.17 16.26
CA GLY A 280 -2.12 -8.95 17.43
C GLY A 280 -3.64 -9.17 17.50
N VAL A 281 -4.41 -8.68 16.53
CA VAL A 281 -5.82 -9.03 16.37
C VAL A 281 -5.92 -10.32 15.57
N ARG A 282 -6.29 -11.42 16.23
CA ARG A 282 -6.44 -12.75 15.62
C ARG A 282 -7.83 -12.91 15.02
N TYR A 283 -7.92 -13.18 13.72
CA TYR A 283 -9.20 -13.38 13.03
C TYR A 283 -9.66 -14.85 13.14
N LYS A 284 -10.97 -15.06 13.27
CA LYS A 284 -11.58 -16.42 13.25
C LYS A 284 -11.53 -17.05 11.86
N THR A 285 -11.68 -16.24 10.84
CA THR A 285 -11.52 -16.58 9.42
C THR A 285 -10.56 -15.58 8.80
N PRO A 286 -9.63 -16.02 7.92
CA PRO A 286 -8.66 -15.11 7.34
C PRO A 286 -9.33 -14.01 6.53
N GLU A 287 -8.76 -12.80 6.59
CA GLU A 287 -9.21 -11.63 5.84
C GLU A 287 -8.22 -11.26 4.73
N LEU A 288 -8.73 -10.82 3.58
CA LEU A 288 -7.88 -10.37 2.49
C LEU A 288 -7.41 -8.94 2.70
N LYS A 289 -6.11 -8.74 2.89
CA LYS A 289 -5.44 -7.43 2.82
C LYS A 289 -4.99 -7.19 1.38
N ILE A 290 -5.66 -6.28 0.68
CA ILE A 290 -5.38 -5.95 -0.74
C ILE A 290 -4.78 -4.55 -0.80
N MET A 291 -3.61 -4.43 -1.44
CA MET A 291 -2.89 -3.16 -1.55
C MET A 291 -2.57 -2.81 -3.00
N GLY A 292 -2.85 -1.55 -3.38
CA GLY A 292 -2.47 -1.00 -4.68
C GLY A 292 -3.22 -1.55 -5.89
N ILE A 293 -4.09 -2.54 -5.72
CA ILE A 293 -4.85 -3.19 -6.78
C ILE A 293 -6.20 -2.49 -6.95
N GLU A 294 -6.81 -2.64 -8.12
CA GLU A 294 -8.03 -1.93 -8.54
C GLU A 294 -9.24 -2.16 -7.60
N ALA A 295 -9.30 -3.31 -6.92
CA ALA A 295 -10.36 -3.64 -5.95
C ALA A 295 -10.51 -2.64 -4.79
N VAL A 296 -9.47 -1.89 -4.47
CA VAL A 296 -9.49 -0.90 -3.37
C VAL A 296 -9.46 0.54 -3.88
N ARG A 297 -9.33 0.77 -5.19
CA ARG A 297 -9.24 2.11 -5.76
C ARG A 297 -10.63 2.73 -5.94
N SER A 298 -10.78 3.98 -5.51
CA SER A 298 -12.02 4.74 -5.72
C SER A 298 -12.34 5.01 -7.18
N SER A 299 -11.34 4.88 -8.06
CA SER A 299 -11.49 5.05 -9.52
C SER A 299 -12.06 3.82 -10.24
N THR A 300 -12.26 2.70 -9.55
CA THR A 300 -12.90 1.50 -10.08
C THR A 300 -14.41 1.56 -9.80
N PRO A 301 -15.29 1.17 -10.73
CA PRO A 301 -16.73 1.11 -10.50
C PRO A 301 -17.09 0.31 -9.24
N ALA A 302 -18.10 0.75 -8.51
CA ALA A 302 -18.46 0.13 -7.22
C ALA A 302 -18.85 -1.34 -7.37
N ALA A 303 -19.65 -1.69 -8.38
CA ALA A 303 -20.03 -3.07 -8.71
C ALA A 303 -18.80 -3.95 -8.96
N CYS A 304 -17.81 -3.45 -9.71
CA CYS A 304 -16.58 -4.20 -9.98
C CYS A 304 -15.69 -4.36 -8.75
N ARG A 305 -15.62 -3.37 -7.85
CA ARG A 305 -14.78 -3.46 -6.65
C ARG A 305 -15.16 -4.61 -5.74
N GLU A 306 -16.46 -4.83 -5.52
CA GLU A 306 -16.94 -5.94 -4.69
C GLU A 306 -16.60 -7.28 -5.34
N LYS A 307 -16.87 -7.41 -6.64
CA LYS A 307 -16.57 -8.64 -7.39
C LYS A 307 -15.08 -8.92 -7.49
N LEU A 308 -14.24 -7.89 -7.63
CA LEU A 308 -12.78 -8.04 -7.60
C LEU A 308 -12.30 -8.56 -6.23
N ARG A 309 -12.87 -8.12 -5.13
CA ARG A 309 -12.51 -8.67 -3.81
C ARG A 309 -12.90 -10.15 -3.70
N LYS A 310 -14.08 -10.52 -4.17
CA LYS A 310 -14.55 -11.93 -4.15
C LYS A 310 -13.67 -12.83 -5.01
N ILE A 311 -13.36 -12.41 -6.24
CA ILE A 311 -12.54 -13.23 -7.14
C ILE A 311 -11.09 -13.35 -6.66
N PHE A 312 -10.54 -12.35 -5.98
CA PHE A 312 -9.23 -12.47 -5.34
C PHE A 312 -9.24 -13.47 -4.18
N GLY A 313 -10.38 -13.63 -3.49
CA GLY A 313 -10.59 -14.73 -2.56
C GLY A 313 -10.52 -16.09 -3.24
N VAL A 314 -11.10 -16.22 -4.42
CA VAL A 314 -11.01 -17.45 -5.23
C VAL A 314 -9.58 -17.71 -5.69
N ILE A 315 -8.83 -16.67 -6.12
CA ILE A 315 -7.42 -16.80 -6.51
C ILE A 315 -6.55 -17.26 -5.33
N MET A 316 -6.80 -16.76 -4.13
CA MET A 316 -6.01 -17.10 -2.95
C MET A 316 -6.30 -18.49 -2.37
N ASN A 317 -7.54 -18.98 -2.48
CA ASN A 317 -7.99 -20.19 -1.77
C ASN A 317 -8.64 -21.25 -2.68
N GLY A 318 -8.85 -20.96 -3.96
CA GLY A 318 -9.51 -21.85 -4.94
C GLY A 318 -8.56 -22.30 -6.04
N ASN A 319 -9.15 -22.59 -7.20
CA ASN A 319 -8.45 -23.06 -8.40
C ASN A 319 -8.87 -22.28 -9.66
N ASN A 320 -8.19 -22.57 -10.77
CA ASN A 320 -8.42 -21.88 -12.05
C ASN A 320 -9.83 -22.11 -12.63
N GLU A 321 -10.43 -23.28 -12.41
CA GLU A 321 -11.77 -23.57 -12.90
C GLU A 321 -12.82 -22.68 -12.21
N GLN A 322 -12.74 -22.58 -10.88
CA GLN A 322 -13.60 -21.69 -10.09
C GLN A 322 -13.44 -20.22 -10.47
N LEU A 323 -12.21 -19.81 -10.83
CA LEU A 323 -11.93 -18.48 -11.34
C LEU A 323 -12.69 -18.21 -12.65
N ILE A 324 -12.56 -19.10 -13.63
CA ILE A 324 -13.21 -18.98 -14.95
C ILE A 324 -14.74 -18.97 -14.79
N GLU A 325 -15.27 -19.85 -13.97
CA GLU A 325 -16.70 -19.88 -13.66
C GLU A 325 -17.21 -18.57 -13.08
N PHE A 326 -16.49 -18.01 -12.10
CA PHE A 326 -16.82 -16.72 -11.49
C PHE A 326 -16.80 -15.58 -12.51
N ILE A 327 -15.81 -15.55 -13.40
CA ILE A 327 -15.69 -14.53 -14.46
C ILE A 327 -16.91 -14.59 -15.38
N ASN A 328 -17.31 -15.80 -15.81
CA ASN A 328 -18.45 -16.00 -16.72
C ASN A 328 -19.77 -15.58 -16.06
N GLN A 329 -20.00 -15.99 -14.81
CA GLN A 329 -21.19 -15.59 -14.05
C GLN A 329 -21.28 -14.06 -13.88
N PHE A 330 -20.16 -13.41 -13.55
CA PHE A 330 -20.17 -11.95 -13.41
C PHE A 330 -20.27 -11.22 -14.75
N ARG A 331 -19.79 -11.78 -15.86
CA ARG A 331 -19.95 -11.22 -17.20
C ARG A 331 -21.45 -11.15 -17.60
N GLU A 332 -22.22 -12.19 -17.30
CA GLU A 332 -23.67 -12.21 -17.51
C GLU A 332 -24.36 -11.15 -16.63
N GLU A 333 -24.09 -11.15 -15.32
CA GLU A 333 -24.63 -10.15 -14.39
C GLU A 333 -24.30 -8.72 -14.82
N PHE A 334 -23.04 -8.45 -15.21
CA PHE A 334 -22.57 -7.12 -15.62
C PHE A 334 -23.36 -6.55 -16.79
N ASN A 335 -23.77 -7.42 -17.74
CA ASN A 335 -24.58 -6.99 -18.88
C ASN A 335 -25.98 -6.51 -18.48
N THR A 336 -26.48 -6.89 -17.30
CA THR A 336 -27.78 -6.44 -16.79
C THR A 336 -27.70 -5.17 -15.95
N LEU A 337 -26.49 -4.79 -15.47
CA LEU A 337 -26.31 -3.65 -14.59
C LEU A 337 -26.63 -2.33 -15.29
N PRO A 338 -27.18 -1.33 -14.52
CA PRO A 338 -27.33 0.05 -14.99
C PRO A 338 -25.98 0.67 -15.39
N VAL A 339 -26.02 1.58 -16.36
CA VAL A 339 -24.80 2.23 -16.88
C VAL A 339 -24.05 2.98 -15.79
N GLU A 340 -24.77 3.63 -14.92
CA GLU A 340 -24.23 4.44 -13.81
C GLU A 340 -23.38 3.63 -12.83
N ASP A 341 -23.67 2.32 -12.69
CA ASP A 341 -22.99 1.42 -11.75
C ASP A 341 -21.68 0.85 -12.33
N ILE A 342 -21.59 0.80 -13.66
CA ILE A 342 -20.43 0.26 -14.37
C ILE A 342 -19.44 1.34 -14.84
N CYS A 343 -19.79 2.62 -14.75
CA CYS A 343 -18.97 3.74 -15.18
C CYS A 343 -17.75 3.97 -14.26
N PHE A 344 -16.63 4.42 -14.85
CA PHE A 344 -15.42 4.78 -14.11
C PHE A 344 -15.52 6.16 -13.45
N PRO A 345 -15.42 6.25 -12.11
CA PRO A 345 -15.29 7.55 -11.45
C PRO A 345 -13.94 8.21 -11.74
N ARG A 346 -13.93 9.51 -12.07
CA ARG A 346 -12.70 10.30 -12.28
C ARG A 346 -12.89 11.75 -11.84
N GLY A 347 -11.80 12.40 -11.42
CA GLY A 347 -11.73 13.85 -11.28
C GLY A 347 -11.35 14.52 -12.60
N VAL A 348 -11.92 15.66 -12.90
CA VAL A 348 -11.66 16.42 -14.14
C VAL A 348 -10.63 17.50 -13.86
N ASN A 349 -9.46 17.37 -14.46
CA ASN A 349 -8.39 18.36 -14.35
C ASN A 349 -7.87 18.74 -15.73
N GLY A 350 -7.59 20.02 -15.92
CA GLY A 350 -7.02 20.54 -17.17
C GLY A 350 -8.05 20.69 -18.31
N LEU A 351 -9.33 20.82 -18.01
CA LEU A 351 -10.40 20.94 -19.02
C LEU A 351 -10.07 22.03 -20.03
N LYS A 352 -9.81 23.27 -19.59
CA LYS A 352 -9.44 24.40 -20.44
C LYS A 352 -8.13 24.18 -21.24
N LYS A 353 -7.20 23.40 -20.69
CA LYS A 353 -5.91 23.08 -21.34
C LYS A 353 -6.11 22.24 -22.61
N TYR A 354 -7.11 21.35 -22.57
CA TYR A 354 -7.33 20.35 -23.62
C TYR A 354 -8.41 20.75 -24.63
N GLU A 355 -9.27 21.73 -24.34
CA GLU A 355 -10.23 22.26 -25.31
C GLU A 355 -9.52 22.88 -26.51
N CYS A 356 -10.03 22.59 -27.71
CA CYS A 356 -9.54 23.14 -28.96
C CYS A 356 -10.74 23.64 -29.79
N PRO A 357 -10.76 24.91 -30.23
CA PRO A 357 -11.85 25.45 -31.05
C PRO A 357 -12.02 24.77 -32.40
N VAL A 358 -10.94 24.23 -32.97
CA VAL A 358 -10.91 23.64 -34.31
C VAL A 358 -11.22 22.14 -34.26
N GLU A 359 -10.52 21.37 -33.39
CA GLU A 359 -10.58 19.90 -33.35
C GLU A 359 -11.35 19.35 -32.16
N LEU A 360 -12.11 20.17 -31.45
CA LEU A 360 -12.83 19.88 -30.22
C LEU A 360 -11.91 19.62 -29.01
N PHE A 361 -10.84 18.85 -29.16
CA PHE A 361 -9.82 18.60 -28.14
C PHE A 361 -8.44 18.34 -28.74
N LYS A 362 -7.39 18.66 -28.01
CA LYS A 362 -5.98 18.49 -28.42
C LYS A 362 -5.55 17.03 -28.41
N LYS A 363 -4.53 16.68 -29.24
CA LYS A 363 -3.87 15.37 -29.19
C LYS A 363 -3.32 15.09 -27.79
N GLY A 364 -3.51 13.85 -27.28
CA GLY A 364 -3.08 13.46 -25.92
C GLY A 364 -4.07 13.81 -24.81
N THR A 365 -5.26 14.31 -25.12
CA THR A 365 -6.31 14.54 -24.13
C THR A 365 -6.70 13.23 -23.45
N PRO A 366 -6.74 13.19 -22.08
CA PRO A 366 -7.18 12.01 -21.35
C PRO A 366 -8.61 11.61 -21.70
N ILE A 367 -8.88 10.30 -21.74
CA ILE A 367 -10.15 9.74 -22.22
C ILE A 367 -11.38 10.31 -21.46
N HIS A 368 -11.32 10.44 -20.15
CA HIS A 368 -12.40 11.00 -19.33
C HIS A 368 -12.62 12.49 -19.63
N VAL A 369 -11.56 13.26 -19.94
CA VAL A 369 -11.67 14.67 -20.33
C VAL A 369 -12.31 14.80 -21.70
N LYS A 370 -11.97 13.91 -22.67
CA LYS A 370 -12.69 13.84 -23.95
C LYS A 370 -14.18 13.62 -23.73
N GLY A 371 -14.53 12.66 -22.87
CA GLY A 371 -15.93 12.40 -22.51
C GLY A 371 -16.63 13.61 -21.91
N VAL A 372 -15.96 14.41 -21.09
CA VAL A 372 -16.51 15.66 -20.50
C VAL A 372 -16.74 16.74 -21.56
N ILE A 373 -15.78 16.93 -22.48
CA ILE A 373 -15.91 17.94 -23.55
C ILE A 373 -17.12 17.59 -24.45
N HIS A 374 -17.29 16.31 -24.80
CA HIS A 374 -18.47 15.86 -25.53
C HIS A 374 -19.75 16.03 -24.73
N PHE A 375 -19.78 15.68 -23.46
CA PHE A 375 -20.91 15.86 -22.56
C PHE A 375 -21.36 17.34 -22.55
N ASN A 376 -20.45 18.26 -22.22
CA ASN A 376 -20.74 19.69 -22.17
C ASN A 376 -21.26 20.23 -23.52
N ARG A 377 -20.71 19.74 -24.64
CA ARG A 377 -21.18 20.11 -25.97
C ARG A 377 -22.60 19.64 -26.25
N LEU A 378 -22.93 18.39 -25.87
CA LEU A 378 -24.26 17.82 -26.05
C LEU A 378 -25.30 18.53 -25.17
N ILE A 379 -24.96 18.83 -23.91
CA ILE A 379 -25.83 19.61 -23.01
C ILE A 379 -26.24 20.94 -23.66
N LYS A 380 -25.27 21.69 -24.21
CA LYS A 380 -25.51 22.94 -24.92
C LYS A 380 -26.33 22.72 -26.20
N LYS A 381 -25.99 21.69 -27.00
CA LYS A 381 -26.71 21.41 -28.25
C LYS A 381 -28.19 21.08 -28.04
N HIS A 382 -28.50 20.40 -26.93
CA HIS A 382 -29.89 20.00 -26.61
C HIS A 382 -30.57 20.95 -25.63
N ASN A 383 -29.97 22.10 -25.24
CA ASN A 383 -30.46 23.08 -24.29
C ASN A 383 -30.87 22.48 -22.93
N LEU A 384 -29.99 21.61 -22.38
CA LEU A 384 -30.25 20.86 -21.16
C LEU A 384 -29.58 21.46 -19.92
N GLU A 385 -29.01 22.68 -20.00
CA GLU A 385 -28.24 23.32 -18.91
C GLU A 385 -29.04 23.49 -17.62
N MET A 386 -30.36 23.59 -17.70
CA MET A 386 -31.22 23.75 -16.53
C MET A 386 -31.42 22.43 -15.76
N THR A 387 -31.31 21.29 -16.43
CA THR A 387 -31.54 19.97 -15.84
C THR A 387 -30.21 19.22 -15.61
N HIS A 388 -29.23 19.50 -16.44
CA HIS A 388 -27.89 18.87 -16.40
C HIS A 388 -26.83 19.97 -16.45
N PRO A 389 -26.23 20.37 -15.31
CA PRO A 389 -25.23 21.41 -15.30
C PRO A 389 -23.97 21.01 -16.06
N LEU A 390 -23.30 22.00 -16.65
CA LEU A 390 -22.01 21.76 -17.32
C LEU A 390 -20.95 21.34 -16.30
N VAL A 391 -20.18 20.33 -16.66
CA VAL A 391 -19.02 19.88 -15.86
C VAL A 391 -17.93 20.93 -15.87
N LYS A 392 -17.40 21.27 -14.69
CA LYS A 392 -16.35 22.27 -14.47
C LYS A 392 -15.03 21.61 -14.03
N GLU A 393 -13.98 22.41 -14.07
CA GLU A 393 -12.66 22.04 -13.56
C GLU A 393 -12.73 21.61 -12.09
N GLY A 394 -12.07 20.51 -11.74
CA GLY A 394 -12.01 19.96 -10.38
C GLY A 394 -13.21 19.10 -9.97
N GLU A 395 -14.26 19.03 -10.76
CA GLU A 395 -15.43 18.21 -10.45
C GLU A 395 -15.17 16.71 -10.62
N LYS A 396 -15.93 15.90 -9.92
CA LYS A 396 -15.94 14.43 -10.08
C LYS A 396 -17.03 14.05 -11.06
N ILE A 397 -16.69 13.19 -12.00
CA ILE A 397 -17.58 12.60 -13.01
C ILE A 397 -17.41 11.09 -13.04
N LYS A 398 -18.31 10.46 -13.77
CA LYS A 398 -18.14 9.08 -14.25
C LYS A 398 -18.00 9.11 -15.78
N PHE A 399 -17.34 8.08 -16.36
CA PHE A 399 -17.31 7.93 -17.83
C PHE A 399 -17.49 6.47 -18.22
N VAL A 400 -18.00 6.26 -19.43
CA VAL A 400 -18.24 4.94 -20.01
C VAL A 400 -17.72 4.89 -21.45
N TYR A 401 -17.31 3.70 -21.89
CA TYR A 401 -16.91 3.44 -23.27
C TYR A 401 -18.13 3.32 -24.19
N LEU A 402 -17.95 3.79 -25.43
CA LEU A 402 -18.93 3.69 -26.49
C LEU A 402 -18.38 2.86 -27.66
N LYS A 403 -19.25 2.10 -28.30
CA LYS A 403 -18.98 1.43 -29.59
C LYS A 403 -18.84 2.48 -30.69
N GLU A 404 -18.02 2.20 -31.68
CA GLU A 404 -17.86 3.01 -32.87
C GLU A 404 -18.29 2.18 -34.10
N PRO A 405 -18.94 2.80 -35.13
CA PRO A 405 -19.30 4.23 -35.22
C PRO A 405 -20.51 4.62 -34.32
N ASN A 406 -20.51 5.87 -33.83
CA ASN A 406 -21.60 6.44 -33.03
C ASN A 406 -21.83 7.93 -33.38
N PRO A 407 -22.96 8.55 -32.95
CA PRO A 407 -23.32 9.92 -33.35
C PRO A 407 -22.33 11.01 -32.92
N ILE A 408 -21.49 10.77 -31.95
CA ILE A 408 -20.52 11.77 -31.45
C ILE A 408 -19.11 11.58 -32.00
N GLY A 409 -18.84 10.48 -32.75
CA GLY A 409 -17.53 10.18 -33.32
C GLY A 409 -16.43 10.05 -32.27
N ASN A 410 -16.76 9.53 -31.07
CA ASN A 410 -15.81 9.33 -29.99
C ASN A 410 -16.17 8.09 -29.17
N ASN A 411 -15.17 7.38 -28.70
CA ASN A 411 -15.31 6.11 -27.99
C ASN A 411 -15.62 6.23 -26.48
N THR A 412 -16.00 7.43 -26.02
CA THR A 412 -16.31 7.66 -24.61
C THR A 412 -17.26 8.84 -24.40
N ILE A 413 -18.08 8.76 -23.36
CA ILE A 413 -18.92 9.86 -22.88
C ILE A 413 -18.80 9.96 -21.35
N ALA A 414 -18.76 11.17 -20.81
CA ALA A 414 -18.86 11.40 -19.38
C ALA A 414 -20.34 11.56 -18.95
N ILE A 415 -20.59 11.26 -17.69
CA ILE A 415 -21.87 11.48 -17.02
C ILE A 415 -21.61 12.04 -15.63
N GLN A 416 -22.49 12.87 -15.12
CA GLN A 416 -22.45 13.31 -13.71
C GLN A 416 -23.20 12.30 -12.83
N ASN A 417 -24.48 12.15 -13.03
CA ASN A 417 -25.34 11.22 -12.30
C ASN A 417 -25.96 10.18 -13.24
N VAL A 418 -26.66 10.60 -14.28
CA VAL A 418 -27.38 9.78 -15.25
C VAL A 418 -26.99 10.21 -16.65
N LEU A 419 -26.98 9.28 -17.61
CA LEU A 419 -26.82 9.60 -19.03
C LEU A 419 -28.14 10.22 -19.54
N PRO A 420 -28.13 11.48 -20.05
CA PRO A 420 -29.34 12.09 -20.60
C PRO A 420 -29.88 11.29 -21.79
N LYS A 421 -31.17 10.97 -21.77
CA LYS A 421 -31.82 10.19 -22.83
C LYS A 421 -31.81 10.91 -24.18
N GLU A 422 -31.80 12.23 -24.15
CA GLU A 422 -31.72 13.12 -25.32
C GLU A 422 -30.44 12.94 -26.14
N PHE A 423 -29.41 12.31 -25.56
CA PHE A 423 -28.17 12.01 -26.29
C PHE A 423 -28.32 10.82 -27.21
N ASP A 424 -29.32 9.95 -27.03
CA ASP A 424 -29.55 8.70 -27.79
C ASP A 424 -28.27 7.81 -27.89
N LEU A 425 -27.53 7.73 -26.77
CA LEU A 425 -26.26 7.01 -26.71
C LEU A 425 -26.35 5.65 -26.01
N ASP A 426 -27.47 5.31 -25.37
CA ASP A 426 -27.62 4.07 -24.58
C ASP A 426 -27.31 2.81 -25.40
N ARG A 427 -27.75 2.75 -26.65
CA ARG A 427 -27.50 1.62 -27.57
C ARG A 427 -26.03 1.47 -28.02
N PHE A 428 -25.25 2.54 -27.86
CA PHE A 428 -23.83 2.55 -28.24
C PHE A 428 -22.92 2.24 -27.05
N ILE A 429 -23.44 2.00 -25.85
CA ILE A 429 -22.60 1.65 -24.70
C ILE A 429 -21.90 0.33 -24.96
N ASP A 430 -20.56 0.36 -24.84
CA ASP A 430 -19.71 -0.81 -25.03
C ASP A 430 -19.51 -1.54 -23.69
N LYS A 431 -20.51 -2.34 -23.31
CA LYS A 431 -20.46 -3.12 -22.06
C LYS A 431 -19.34 -4.16 -22.06
N THR A 432 -18.97 -4.70 -23.22
CA THR A 432 -17.85 -5.66 -23.34
C THR A 432 -16.53 -4.98 -22.99
N LYS A 433 -16.22 -3.88 -23.66
CA LYS A 433 -15.00 -3.10 -23.38
C LYS A 433 -15.00 -2.52 -21.97
N GLN A 434 -16.16 -2.14 -21.46
CA GLN A 434 -16.31 -1.66 -20.09
C GLN A 434 -15.99 -2.75 -19.09
N PHE A 435 -16.48 -3.99 -19.28
CA PHE A 435 -16.18 -5.17 -18.49
C PHE A 435 -14.68 -5.48 -18.52
N ASP A 436 -14.10 -5.54 -19.71
CA ASP A 436 -12.69 -5.84 -19.88
C ASP A 436 -11.82 -4.86 -19.09
N LYS A 437 -12.07 -3.56 -19.24
CA LYS A 437 -11.27 -2.50 -18.59
C LYS A 437 -11.51 -2.38 -17.10
N SER A 438 -12.73 -2.65 -16.60
CA SER A 438 -13.08 -2.44 -15.19
C SER A 438 -12.90 -3.68 -14.32
N PHE A 439 -12.92 -4.87 -14.90
CA PHE A 439 -12.88 -6.12 -14.18
C PHE A 439 -11.83 -7.11 -14.72
N LEU A 440 -11.88 -7.45 -16.02
CA LEU A 440 -11.05 -8.54 -16.57
C LEU A 440 -9.55 -8.18 -16.56
N GLU A 441 -9.16 -6.99 -17.04
CA GLU A 441 -7.75 -6.57 -17.01
C GLU A 441 -7.16 -6.53 -15.59
N PRO A 442 -7.83 -5.97 -14.56
CA PRO A 442 -7.40 -6.11 -13.17
C PRO A 442 -7.21 -7.56 -12.70
N VAL A 443 -8.13 -8.46 -13.04
CA VAL A 443 -7.99 -9.90 -12.72
C VAL A 443 -6.79 -10.48 -13.45
N LYS A 444 -6.68 -10.25 -14.76
CA LYS A 444 -5.56 -10.75 -15.58
C LYS A 444 -4.21 -10.29 -15.04
N SER A 445 -4.09 -9.05 -14.58
CA SER A 445 -2.84 -8.57 -13.97
C SER A 445 -2.41 -9.36 -12.72
N VAL A 446 -3.34 -10.04 -12.07
CA VAL A 446 -3.09 -10.89 -10.90
C VAL A 446 -2.83 -12.33 -11.33
N THR A 447 -3.64 -12.87 -12.24
CA THR A 447 -3.53 -14.26 -12.71
C THR A 447 -2.27 -14.49 -13.54
N ASP A 448 -1.81 -13.50 -14.29
CA ASP A 448 -0.54 -13.58 -15.04
C ASP A 448 0.67 -13.84 -14.11
N ALA A 449 0.63 -13.35 -12.86
CA ALA A 449 1.69 -13.58 -11.88
C ALA A 449 1.74 -15.02 -11.33
N ILE A 450 0.67 -15.80 -11.54
CA ILE A 450 0.54 -17.18 -11.04
C ILE A 450 0.33 -18.21 -12.18
N GLY A 451 0.36 -17.75 -13.43
CA GLY A 451 0.18 -18.61 -14.61
C GLY A 451 -1.24 -19.15 -14.81
N TRP A 452 -2.27 -18.47 -14.26
CA TRP A 452 -3.66 -18.86 -14.45
C TRP A 452 -4.28 -18.15 -15.64
N ASP A 453 -5.18 -18.85 -16.35
CA ASP A 453 -5.94 -18.31 -17.45
C ASP A 453 -7.28 -17.71 -16.98
N VAL A 454 -7.66 -16.58 -17.58
CA VAL A 454 -8.96 -15.93 -17.32
C VAL A 454 -10.09 -16.45 -18.24
N GLU A 455 -9.73 -17.24 -19.26
CA GLU A 455 -10.65 -17.86 -20.20
C GLU A 455 -10.25 -19.31 -20.42
N LYS A 456 -11.23 -20.18 -20.67
CA LYS A 456 -10.97 -21.60 -20.96
C LYS A 456 -10.17 -21.70 -22.27
N ARG A 457 -8.95 -22.21 -22.22
CA ARG A 457 -8.21 -22.60 -23.42
C ARG A 457 -8.73 -23.95 -23.86
N PHE A 458 -9.22 -24.04 -25.06
CA PHE A 458 -9.50 -25.32 -25.71
C PHE A 458 -8.16 -25.89 -26.19
N THR A 459 -7.76 -27.01 -25.66
CA THR A 459 -6.66 -27.81 -26.19
C THR A 459 -7.15 -28.69 -27.31
N ILE A 460 -6.23 -29.19 -28.15
CA ILE A 460 -6.60 -30.14 -29.24
C ILE A 460 -7.30 -31.38 -28.65
N ASP A 461 -6.95 -31.78 -27.43
CA ASP A 461 -7.55 -32.90 -26.72
C ASP A 461 -9.02 -32.65 -26.28
N ASP A 462 -9.48 -31.40 -26.23
CA ASP A 462 -10.89 -31.07 -25.94
C ASP A 462 -11.80 -31.31 -27.17
N PHE A 463 -11.24 -31.63 -28.35
CA PHE A 463 -11.95 -31.87 -29.59
C PHE A 463 -11.95 -33.37 -30.01
N PHE A 464 -11.29 -34.22 -29.27
CA PHE A 464 -11.24 -35.68 -29.44
C PHE A 464 -11.62 -36.43 -28.16
#